data_018e3322b7d5b9b39d57246690d2d308
#
_entry.id   018e3322b7d5b9b39d57246690d2d308
#
_cell.length_a   1.000
_cell.length_b   1.000
_cell.length_c   1.000
_cell.angle_alpha   90.00
_cell.angle_beta   90.00
_cell.angle_gamma   90.00
#
_symmetry.space_group_name_H-M   'P 1'
#
loop_
_entity.id
_entity.type
_entity.pdbx_description
1 polymer ?
#
loop_
_entity_poly.entity_id
_entity_poly.type
_entity_poly.pdbx_seq_one_letter_code
_entity_poly.pdbx_strand_id
1 'polypeptide(L)'
;YVTYVSDLSAAEKTALPGQSVIYDMMRDSNVLNKPIYVKKSKTIPLSDRPGATGEQLVGAEKFEYTAANGMILLKSQAKAKIASITGMSQPLTYYNFATYDKYDSKGRLLQKADRSGLQTCYVWGYEGLCPVAEVVGTDYSAIQEITNRVEPLSTNFTSAQEASLRQLDGVFVTTFVYDPYVGVTKVTDPSGRQKSFSYD
;
A
#
# COMPACT_ATOMS: atom_id res chain seq x y z
N TYR A 1 16.56 10.80 2.69
CA TYR A 1 17.19 10.20 1.49
C TYR A 1 16.23 9.19 0.88
N VAL A 2 16.07 9.22 -0.43
CA VAL A 2 15.29 8.26 -1.19
C VAL A 2 16.24 7.58 -2.17
N THR A 3 16.20 6.24 -2.21
CA THR A 3 16.99 5.42 -3.14
C THR A 3 16.05 4.84 -4.17
N TYR A 4 16.34 5.04 -5.43
CA TYR A 4 15.62 4.50 -6.58
C TYR A 4 16.41 3.36 -7.24
N VAL A 5 15.79 2.69 -8.20
CA VAL A 5 16.46 1.58 -8.91
C VAL A 5 17.73 2.02 -9.65
N SER A 6 17.76 3.27 -10.14
CA SER A 6 18.93 3.88 -10.78
C SER A 6 20.13 4.05 -9.84
N ASP A 7 19.88 4.18 -8.55
CA ASP A 7 20.91 4.47 -7.54
C ASP A 7 21.54 3.19 -6.97
N LEU A 8 20.96 2.01 -7.27
CA LEU A 8 21.45 0.74 -6.77
C LEU A 8 22.69 0.27 -7.55
N SER A 9 23.77 -0.02 -6.83
CA SER A 9 24.92 -0.74 -7.37
C SER A 9 24.58 -2.20 -7.71
N ALA A 10 25.40 -2.85 -8.54
CA ALA A 10 25.23 -4.27 -8.87
C ALA A 10 25.23 -5.17 -7.61
N ALA A 11 26.10 -4.86 -6.63
CA ALA A 11 26.18 -5.59 -5.37
C ALA A 11 24.90 -5.44 -4.54
N GLU A 12 24.32 -4.24 -4.45
CA GLU A 12 23.08 -4.00 -3.74
C GLU A 12 21.88 -4.72 -4.39
N LYS A 13 21.82 -4.76 -5.72
CA LYS A 13 20.80 -5.53 -6.44
C LYS A 13 20.90 -7.02 -6.14
N THR A 14 22.11 -7.56 -6.10
CA THR A 14 22.37 -8.99 -5.81
C THR A 14 22.02 -9.33 -4.36
N ALA A 15 22.19 -8.39 -3.43
CA ALA A 15 21.85 -8.57 -2.02
C ALA A 15 20.34 -8.59 -1.73
N LEU A 16 19.49 -8.37 -2.75
CA LEU A 16 18.03 -8.36 -2.64
C LEU A 16 17.41 -9.54 -3.41
N PRO A 17 17.44 -10.77 -2.85
CA PRO A 17 17.00 -11.98 -3.53
C PRO A 17 15.53 -11.83 -3.98
N GLY A 18 15.25 -12.25 -5.21
CA GLY A 18 13.92 -12.20 -5.82
C GLY A 18 13.48 -10.82 -6.32
N GLN A 19 14.27 -9.77 -6.11
CA GLN A 19 13.95 -8.42 -6.62
C GLN A 19 14.83 -7.99 -7.81
N SER A 20 15.96 -8.63 -8.06
CA SER A 20 16.89 -8.24 -9.13
C SER A 20 16.21 -8.16 -10.50
N VAL A 21 15.42 -9.18 -10.86
CA VAL A 21 14.67 -9.21 -12.13
C VAL A 21 13.67 -8.07 -12.22
N ILE A 22 12.97 -7.77 -11.11
CA ILE A 22 11.99 -6.65 -11.06
C ILE A 22 12.71 -5.31 -11.23
N TYR A 23 13.88 -5.13 -10.61
CA TYR A 23 14.66 -3.89 -10.76
C TYR A 23 15.22 -3.71 -12.18
N ASP A 24 15.62 -4.79 -12.84
CA ASP A 24 15.99 -4.75 -14.26
C ASP A 24 14.79 -4.36 -15.13
N MET A 25 13.62 -4.95 -14.89
CA MET A 25 12.38 -4.57 -15.59
C MET A 25 12.02 -3.09 -15.34
N MET A 26 12.16 -2.60 -14.11
CA MET A 26 11.91 -1.18 -13.78
C MET A 26 12.83 -0.26 -14.59
N ARG A 27 14.12 -0.58 -14.67
CA ARG A 27 15.11 0.18 -15.44
C ARG A 27 14.75 0.14 -16.92
N ASP A 28 14.53 -1.04 -17.48
CA ASP A 28 14.32 -1.25 -18.92
C ASP A 28 12.98 -0.65 -19.39
N SER A 29 11.98 -0.57 -18.51
CA SER A 29 10.69 0.09 -18.74
C SER A 29 10.68 1.56 -18.34
N ASN A 30 11.82 2.15 -17.96
CA ASN A 30 11.97 3.53 -17.50
C ASN A 30 11.06 3.90 -16.31
N VAL A 31 10.78 2.93 -15.43
CA VAL A 31 9.99 3.13 -14.19
C VAL A 31 10.95 3.50 -13.05
N LEU A 32 11.49 4.71 -13.11
CA LEU A 32 12.58 5.16 -12.22
C LEU A 32 12.10 5.90 -10.97
N ASN A 33 10.81 6.23 -10.88
CA ASN A 33 10.23 7.06 -9.83
C ASN A 33 9.67 6.28 -8.61
N LYS A 34 9.85 4.96 -8.59
CA LYS A 34 9.39 4.12 -7.47
C LYS A 34 10.54 3.95 -6.46
N PRO A 35 10.39 4.35 -5.19
CA PRO A 35 11.45 4.23 -4.20
C PRO A 35 11.69 2.78 -3.81
N ILE A 36 12.94 2.39 -3.64
CA ILE A 36 13.36 1.09 -3.08
C ILE A 36 13.58 1.24 -1.57
N TYR A 37 14.25 2.33 -1.16
CA TYR A 37 14.45 2.68 0.23
C TYR A 37 14.14 4.16 0.46
N VAL A 38 13.55 4.44 1.63
CA VAL A 38 13.41 5.80 2.16
C VAL A 38 14.04 5.81 3.54
N LYS A 39 15.05 6.66 3.75
CA LYS A 39 15.69 6.88 5.06
C LYS A 39 15.42 8.30 5.52
N LYS A 40 15.03 8.45 6.78
CA LYS A 40 14.78 9.73 7.44
C LYS A 40 15.81 9.91 8.54
N SER A 41 16.52 11.02 8.54
CA SER A 41 17.49 11.37 9.59
C SER A 41 17.18 12.73 10.19
N LYS A 42 17.73 12.97 11.37
CA LYS A 42 17.80 14.29 12.00
C LYS A 42 19.25 14.62 12.29
N THR A 43 19.60 15.90 12.22
CA THR A 43 20.89 16.40 12.65
C THR A 43 20.92 16.48 14.18
N ILE A 44 21.97 15.97 14.79
CA ILE A 44 22.19 16.01 16.24
C ILE A 44 23.58 16.59 16.54
N PRO A 45 23.77 17.32 17.67
CA PRO A 45 25.09 17.67 18.15
C PRO A 45 25.90 16.42 18.48
N LEU A 46 27.18 16.43 18.18
CA LEU A 46 28.11 15.35 18.59
C LEU A 46 28.66 15.68 19.98
N SER A 47 28.51 14.74 20.92
CA SER A 47 28.93 14.91 22.32
C SER A 47 30.44 15.01 22.49
N ASP A 48 31.20 14.40 21.58
CA ASP A 48 32.66 14.33 21.58
C ASP A 48 33.35 15.45 20.82
N ARG A 49 32.59 16.32 20.13
CA ARG A 49 33.09 17.43 19.30
C ARG A 49 32.17 18.63 19.40
N PRO A 50 32.41 19.56 20.35
CA PRO A 50 31.63 20.80 20.45
C PRO A 50 31.57 21.58 19.15
N GLY A 51 30.36 21.95 18.71
CA GLY A 51 30.09 22.63 17.44
C GLY A 51 30.00 21.74 16.21
N ALA A 52 30.34 20.45 16.30
CA ALA A 52 30.12 19.52 15.22
C ALA A 52 28.73 18.88 15.32
N THR A 53 28.16 18.53 14.18
CA THR A 53 26.87 17.81 14.07
C THR A 53 27.03 16.51 13.33
N GLY A 54 26.19 15.54 13.68
CA GLY A 54 26.09 14.26 13.00
C GLY A 54 24.65 13.97 12.58
N GLU A 55 24.45 12.91 11.82
CA GLU A 55 23.13 12.44 11.44
C GLU A 55 22.72 11.23 12.30
N GLN A 56 21.52 11.31 12.84
CA GLN A 56 20.86 10.19 13.52
C GLN A 56 19.69 9.70 12.66
N LEU A 57 19.69 8.41 12.32
CA LEU A 57 18.57 7.79 11.61
C LEU A 57 17.34 7.74 12.53
N VAL A 58 16.21 8.24 12.07
CA VAL A 58 14.92 8.27 12.81
C VAL A 58 13.85 7.41 12.16
N GLY A 59 14.07 6.97 10.92
CA GLY A 59 13.14 6.07 10.22
C GLY A 59 13.79 5.51 8.96
N ALA A 60 13.43 4.28 8.60
CA ALA A 60 13.73 3.73 7.29
C ALA A 60 12.61 2.81 6.83
N GLU A 61 12.33 2.86 5.55
CA GLU A 61 11.32 2.03 4.87
C GLU A 61 11.97 1.35 3.67
N LYS A 62 11.53 0.12 3.40
CA LYS A 62 11.92 -0.68 2.22
C LYS A 62 10.67 -1.03 1.45
N PHE A 63 10.74 -0.94 0.13
CA PHE A 63 9.65 -1.28 -0.78
C PHE A 63 10.08 -2.40 -1.70
N GLU A 64 9.24 -3.39 -1.85
CA GLU A 64 9.41 -4.47 -2.82
C GLU A 64 8.28 -4.42 -3.83
N TYR A 65 8.60 -4.81 -5.07
CA TYR A 65 7.68 -4.75 -6.19
C TYR A 65 7.47 -6.12 -6.82
N THR A 66 6.40 -6.23 -7.59
CA THR A 66 6.10 -7.38 -8.44
C THR A 66 5.71 -6.88 -9.83
N ALA A 67 5.88 -7.74 -10.82
CA ALA A 67 5.43 -7.47 -12.18
C ALA A 67 4.17 -8.30 -12.48
N ALA A 68 3.13 -7.65 -12.95
CA ALA A 68 1.92 -8.30 -13.44
C ALA A 68 1.30 -7.48 -14.57
N ASN A 69 0.86 -8.15 -15.64
CA ASN A 69 0.19 -7.53 -16.79
C ASN A 69 0.97 -6.35 -17.39
N GLY A 70 2.29 -6.45 -17.47
CA GLY A 70 3.17 -5.38 -17.96
C GLY A 70 3.34 -4.19 -17.01
N MET A 71 2.81 -4.27 -15.79
CA MET A 71 2.90 -3.21 -14.79
C MET A 71 3.83 -3.62 -13.65
N ILE A 72 4.52 -2.63 -13.08
CA ILE A 72 5.30 -2.80 -11.84
C ILE A 72 4.44 -2.32 -10.67
N LEU A 73 4.05 -3.25 -9.82
CA LEU A 73 3.10 -3.04 -8.72
C LEU A 73 3.81 -3.21 -7.37
N LEU A 74 3.36 -2.49 -6.34
CA LEU A 74 3.90 -2.61 -5.00
C LEU A 74 3.53 -3.99 -4.42
N LYS A 75 4.51 -4.73 -3.92
CA LYS A 75 4.32 -6.05 -3.31
C LYS A 75 4.33 -5.98 -1.79
N SER A 76 5.29 -5.25 -1.22
CA SER A 76 5.40 -5.11 0.22
C SER A 76 6.05 -3.80 0.61
N GLN A 77 5.71 -3.35 1.82
CA GLN A 77 6.36 -2.25 2.51
C GLN A 77 6.85 -2.75 3.86
N ALA A 78 8.13 -2.55 4.14
CA ALA A 78 8.73 -2.89 5.42
C ALA A 78 9.30 -1.65 6.09
N LYS A 79 9.26 -1.61 7.43
CA LYS A 79 9.82 -0.54 8.26
C LYS A 79 10.98 -1.07 9.08
N ALA A 80 12.00 -0.25 9.28
CA ALA A 80 13.13 -0.62 10.10
C ALA A 80 12.80 -0.53 11.59
N LYS A 81 13.36 -1.47 12.36
CA LYS A 81 13.43 -1.36 13.82
C LYS A 81 14.55 -0.38 14.16
N ILE A 82 14.19 0.82 14.54
CA ILE A 82 15.15 1.86 14.94
C ILE A 82 15.23 1.88 16.46
N ALA A 83 16.30 1.28 17.00
CA ALA A 83 16.65 1.42 18.41
C ALA A 83 18.04 2.06 18.47
N SER A 84 18.10 3.36 18.76
CA SER A 84 19.35 4.10 19.01
C SER A 84 20.46 3.91 17.96
N ILE A 85 20.12 4.03 16.68
CA ILE A 85 21.10 3.92 15.59
C ILE A 85 21.74 5.30 15.37
N THR A 86 23.00 5.41 15.74
CA THR A 86 23.87 6.55 15.37
C THR A 86 24.55 6.26 14.04
N GLY A 87 24.32 7.13 13.05
CA GLY A 87 24.89 7.01 11.70
C GLY A 87 23.94 6.34 10.69
N MET A 88 24.25 6.55 9.40
CA MET A 88 23.38 6.14 8.28
C MET A 88 23.76 4.79 7.63
N SER A 89 24.89 4.23 8.03
CA SER A 89 25.53 3.08 7.35
C SER A 89 25.40 1.75 8.08
N GLN A 90 24.69 1.67 9.20
CA GLN A 90 24.52 0.41 9.93
C GLN A 90 23.48 -0.50 9.25
N PRO A 91 23.66 -1.83 9.28
CA PRO A 91 22.68 -2.76 8.79
C PRO A 91 21.36 -2.64 9.57
N LEU A 92 20.25 -2.52 8.85
CA LEU A 92 18.93 -2.34 9.42
C LEU A 92 18.15 -3.65 9.41
N THR A 93 17.51 -3.97 10.53
CA THR A 93 16.51 -5.03 10.58
C THR A 93 15.14 -4.47 10.23
N TYR A 94 14.49 -5.04 9.24
CA TYR A 94 13.17 -4.64 8.79
C TYR A 94 12.10 -5.63 9.28
N TYR A 95 10.88 -5.14 9.45
CA TYR A 95 9.68 -5.95 9.61
C TYR A 95 8.65 -5.53 8.57
N ASN A 96 7.88 -6.48 8.07
CA ASN A 96 6.80 -6.18 7.15
C ASN A 96 5.76 -5.30 7.85
N PHE A 97 5.43 -4.19 7.21
CA PHE A 97 4.41 -3.24 7.67
C PHE A 97 3.09 -3.48 6.95
N ALA A 98 3.16 -3.76 5.65
CA ALA A 98 2.02 -4.12 4.83
C ALA A 98 2.47 -5.01 3.66
N THR A 99 1.60 -5.91 3.23
CA THR A 99 1.67 -6.64 1.96
C THR A 99 0.51 -6.25 1.07
N TYR A 100 0.73 -6.28 -0.24
CA TYR A 100 -0.23 -5.92 -1.26
C TYR A 100 -0.43 -7.14 -2.15
N ASP A 101 -1.46 -7.93 -1.80
CA ASP A 101 -1.53 -9.34 -2.18
C ASP A 101 -2.24 -9.58 -3.50
N LYS A 102 -3.23 -8.76 -3.83
CA LYS A 102 -4.01 -8.92 -5.07
C LYS A 102 -4.23 -7.58 -5.77
N TYR A 103 -4.09 -7.64 -7.08
CA TYR A 103 -4.39 -6.55 -8.01
C TYR A 103 -5.27 -7.09 -9.14
N ASP A 104 -6.05 -6.22 -9.74
CA ASP A 104 -6.77 -6.56 -10.96
C ASP A 104 -5.89 -6.41 -12.21
N SER A 105 -6.47 -6.72 -13.38
CA SER A 105 -5.79 -6.64 -14.68
C SER A 105 -5.30 -5.24 -15.05
N LYS A 106 -5.86 -4.19 -14.42
CA LYS A 106 -5.49 -2.78 -14.62
C LYS A 106 -4.58 -2.22 -13.51
N GLY A 107 -4.11 -3.07 -12.58
CA GLY A 107 -3.19 -2.69 -11.51
C GLY A 107 -3.84 -2.00 -10.32
N ARG A 108 -5.18 -2.07 -10.17
CA ARG A 108 -5.87 -1.55 -9.01
C ARG A 108 -5.77 -2.55 -7.86
N LEU A 109 -5.47 -2.06 -6.67
CA LEU A 109 -5.35 -2.88 -5.48
C LEU A 109 -6.70 -3.48 -5.11
N LEU A 110 -6.76 -4.80 -4.98
CA LEU A 110 -7.93 -5.54 -4.54
C LEU A 110 -7.80 -6.00 -3.08
N GLN A 111 -6.59 -6.35 -2.64
CA GLN A 111 -6.34 -6.84 -1.29
C GLN A 111 -4.96 -6.45 -0.80
N LYS A 112 -4.91 -6.01 0.44
CA LYS A 112 -3.69 -5.84 1.23
C LYS A 112 -3.85 -6.48 2.61
N ALA A 113 -2.75 -6.80 3.26
CA ALA A 113 -2.72 -7.16 4.66
C ALA A 113 -1.80 -6.20 5.43
N ASP A 114 -2.15 -5.92 6.68
CA ASP A 114 -1.31 -5.15 7.58
C ASP A 114 -0.29 -6.06 8.30
N ARG A 115 0.48 -5.48 9.22
CA ARG A 115 1.49 -6.20 10.01
C ARG A 115 0.92 -7.35 10.83
N SER A 116 -0.33 -7.28 11.27
CA SER A 116 -0.99 -8.32 12.07
C SER A 116 -1.55 -9.44 11.20
N GLY A 117 -1.54 -9.27 9.88
CA GLY A 117 -2.19 -10.16 8.91
C GLY A 117 -3.66 -9.81 8.68
N LEU A 118 -4.15 -8.72 9.28
CA LEU A 118 -5.53 -8.27 9.05
C LEU A 118 -5.67 -7.80 7.59
N GLN A 119 -6.57 -8.48 6.88
CA GLN A 119 -6.81 -8.22 5.46
C GLN A 119 -7.78 -7.06 5.26
N THR A 120 -7.49 -6.23 4.29
CA THR A 120 -8.37 -5.17 3.79
C THR A 120 -8.55 -5.36 2.30
N CYS A 121 -9.78 -5.44 1.87
CA CYS A 121 -10.16 -5.62 0.46
C CYS A 121 -10.92 -4.39 -0.05
N TYR A 122 -10.80 -4.14 -1.34
CA TYR A 122 -11.42 -3.02 -2.02
C TYR A 122 -12.34 -3.50 -3.12
N VAL A 123 -13.58 -3.01 -3.13
CA VAL A 123 -14.52 -3.15 -4.25
C VAL A 123 -14.49 -1.87 -5.04
N TRP A 124 -14.16 -1.95 -6.32
CA TRP A 124 -14.09 -0.80 -7.21
C TRP A 124 -15.41 -0.60 -7.95
N GLY A 125 -15.76 0.63 -8.23
CA GLY A 125 -16.92 1.05 -9.00
C GLY A 125 -16.60 2.25 -9.90
N TYR A 126 -17.61 2.87 -10.49
CA TYR A 126 -17.43 4.01 -11.41
C TYR A 126 -16.43 3.66 -12.51
N GLU A 127 -16.63 2.51 -13.18
CA GLU A 127 -15.71 1.96 -14.19
C GLU A 127 -14.27 1.75 -13.67
N GLY A 128 -14.14 1.53 -12.35
CA GLY A 128 -12.87 1.31 -11.68
C GLY A 128 -12.11 2.58 -11.31
N LEU A 129 -12.76 3.72 -11.32
CA LEU A 129 -12.15 4.99 -10.94
C LEU A 129 -12.09 5.18 -9.42
N CYS A 130 -13.10 4.66 -8.69
CA CYS A 130 -13.21 4.88 -7.25
C CYS A 130 -13.52 3.58 -6.50
N PRO A 131 -12.94 3.36 -5.31
CA PRO A 131 -13.35 2.26 -4.44
C PRO A 131 -14.73 2.58 -3.85
N VAL A 132 -15.71 1.71 -4.07
CA VAL A 132 -17.09 1.86 -3.55
C VAL A 132 -17.29 1.14 -2.22
N ALA A 133 -16.42 0.18 -1.88
CA ALA A 133 -16.36 -0.41 -0.56
C ALA A 133 -14.93 -0.75 -0.14
N GLU A 134 -14.68 -0.57 1.16
CA GLU A 134 -13.55 -1.12 1.88
C GLU A 134 -14.07 -2.18 2.85
N VAL A 135 -13.51 -3.39 2.78
CA VAL A 135 -13.95 -4.56 3.54
C VAL A 135 -12.75 -5.09 4.32
N VAL A 136 -12.84 -5.05 5.64
CA VAL A 136 -11.77 -5.48 6.56
C VAL A 136 -12.17 -6.75 7.26
N GLY A 137 -11.26 -7.73 7.38
CA GLY A 137 -11.46 -8.97 8.13
C GLY A 137 -11.76 -10.19 7.26
N THR A 138 -11.69 -10.08 5.93
CA THR A 138 -11.87 -11.21 5.01
C THR A 138 -10.92 -11.13 3.82
N ASP A 139 -10.77 -12.20 3.08
CA ASP A 139 -10.03 -12.21 1.82
C ASP A 139 -10.91 -11.82 0.61
N TYR A 140 -10.24 -11.48 -0.50
CA TYR A 140 -10.95 -11.04 -1.70
C TYR A 140 -11.75 -12.14 -2.39
N SER A 141 -11.45 -13.42 -2.15
CA SER A 141 -12.19 -14.54 -2.75
C SER A 141 -13.62 -14.58 -2.22
N ALA A 142 -13.82 -14.38 -0.92
CA ALA A 142 -15.14 -14.28 -0.31
C ALA A 142 -15.94 -13.08 -0.87
N ILE A 143 -15.27 -11.97 -1.14
CA ILE A 143 -15.90 -10.79 -1.76
C ILE A 143 -16.33 -11.11 -3.20
N GLN A 144 -15.50 -11.81 -3.97
CA GLN A 144 -15.84 -12.21 -5.34
C GLN A 144 -17.08 -13.11 -5.37
N GLU A 145 -17.19 -14.08 -4.48
CA GLU A 145 -18.36 -14.95 -4.39
C GLU A 145 -19.64 -14.17 -4.12
N ILE A 146 -19.61 -13.26 -3.13
CA ILE A 146 -20.79 -12.47 -2.74
C ILE A 146 -21.18 -11.46 -3.82
N THR A 147 -20.20 -10.78 -4.40
CA THR A 147 -20.44 -9.72 -5.37
C THR A 147 -20.63 -10.27 -6.78
N ASN A 148 -20.29 -11.56 -7.00
CA ASN A 148 -20.23 -12.20 -8.31
C ASN A 148 -19.45 -11.36 -9.35
N ARG A 149 -18.36 -10.73 -8.91
CA ARG A 149 -17.54 -9.81 -9.71
C ARG A 149 -16.22 -10.47 -10.06
N VAL A 150 -16.05 -10.81 -11.32
CA VAL A 150 -14.76 -11.22 -11.88
C VAL A 150 -13.89 -10.00 -12.16
N GLU A 151 -14.52 -8.90 -12.60
CA GLU A 151 -13.91 -7.57 -12.80
C GLU A 151 -14.79 -6.49 -12.16
N PRO A 152 -14.20 -5.55 -11.40
CA PRO A 152 -14.96 -4.57 -10.61
C PRO A 152 -15.30 -3.32 -11.43
N LEU A 153 -16.18 -3.37 -12.41
CA LEU A 153 -16.31 -2.26 -13.37
C LEU A 153 -17.65 -1.53 -13.37
N SER A 154 -18.67 -2.02 -12.64
CA SER A 154 -19.95 -1.30 -12.65
C SER A 154 -20.07 -0.35 -11.46
N THR A 155 -20.78 0.75 -11.65
CA THR A 155 -21.26 1.64 -10.58
C THR A 155 -22.20 0.91 -9.59
N ASN A 156 -22.66 -0.27 -9.97
CA ASN A 156 -23.69 -1.02 -9.27
C ASN A 156 -23.12 -2.00 -8.24
N PHE A 157 -22.54 -1.47 -7.19
CA PHE A 157 -22.46 -2.20 -5.93
C PHE A 157 -23.83 -2.09 -5.28
N THR A 158 -24.59 -3.19 -5.29
CA THR A 158 -25.99 -3.16 -4.89
C THR A 158 -26.14 -3.20 -3.36
N SER A 159 -27.26 -2.65 -2.85
CA SER A 159 -27.58 -2.75 -1.42
C SER A 159 -27.70 -4.21 -0.93
N ALA A 160 -28.09 -5.15 -1.81
CA ALA A 160 -28.13 -6.57 -1.49
C ALA A 160 -26.71 -7.15 -1.31
N GLN A 161 -25.77 -6.79 -2.18
CA GLN A 161 -24.37 -7.19 -2.04
C GLN A 161 -23.73 -6.59 -0.78
N GLU A 162 -23.99 -5.31 -0.49
CA GLU A 162 -23.56 -4.66 0.74
C GLU A 162 -24.10 -5.39 1.97
N ALA A 163 -25.41 -5.68 2.00
CA ALA A 163 -26.04 -6.41 3.11
C ALA A 163 -25.42 -7.81 3.29
N SER A 164 -25.14 -8.54 2.21
CA SER A 164 -24.50 -9.85 2.28
C SER A 164 -23.08 -9.76 2.84
N LEU A 165 -22.29 -8.75 2.45
CA LEU A 165 -20.94 -8.53 3.02
C LEU A 165 -20.99 -8.19 4.51
N ARG A 166 -21.96 -7.37 4.95
CA ARG A 166 -22.15 -7.02 6.37
C ARG A 166 -22.63 -8.16 7.25
N GLN A 167 -23.13 -9.27 6.65
CA GLN A 167 -23.55 -10.47 7.37
C GLN A 167 -22.38 -11.45 7.60
N LEU A 168 -21.23 -11.25 6.99
CA LEU A 168 -20.05 -12.05 7.27
C LEU A 168 -19.56 -11.80 8.70
N ASP A 169 -19.29 -12.88 9.43
CA ASP A 169 -18.79 -12.78 10.80
C ASP A 169 -17.37 -12.18 10.85
N GLY A 170 -17.17 -11.25 11.77
CA GLY A 170 -15.89 -10.59 11.95
C GLY A 170 -15.49 -9.61 10.85
N VAL A 171 -16.40 -9.27 9.93
CA VAL A 171 -16.13 -8.38 8.79
C VAL A 171 -16.66 -6.97 9.04
N PHE A 172 -15.84 -5.97 8.72
CA PHE A 172 -16.18 -4.56 8.82
C PHE A 172 -16.25 -3.95 7.41
N VAL A 173 -17.43 -3.44 7.03
CA VAL A 173 -17.69 -2.89 5.69
C VAL A 173 -17.93 -1.39 5.78
N THR A 174 -17.09 -0.60 5.10
CA THR A 174 -17.32 0.82 4.85
C THR A 174 -17.65 1.01 3.38
N THR A 175 -18.73 1.73 3.08
CA THR A 175 -19.11 2.00 1.69
C THR A 175 -19.08 3.49 1.37
N PHE A 176 -18.81 3.79 0.09
CA PHE A 176 -18.63 5.15 -0.41
C PHE A 176 -19.54 5.38 -1.63
N VAL A 177 -20.16 6.54 -1.66
CA VAL A 177 -20.86 7.07 -2.84
C VAL A 177 -20.11 8.31 -3.30
N TYR A 178 -19.90 8.41 -4.60
CA TYR A 178 -19.20 9.53 -5.21
C TYR A 178 -20.10 10.29 -6.16
N ASP A 179 -19.88 11.58 -6.23
CA ASP A 179 -20.10 12.35 -7.44
C ASP A 179 -18.77 12.34 -8.22
N PRO A 180 -18.70 11.79 -9.45
CA PRO A 180 -17.45 11.64 -10.19
C PRO A 180 -16.69 12.94 -10.45
N TYR A 181 -17.37 14.08 -10.40
CA TYR A 181 -16.78 15.40 -10.65
C TYR A 181 -16.42 16.19 -9.39
N VAL A 182 -16.93 15.75 -8.25
CA VAL A 182 -16.84 16.50 -6.99
C VAL A 182 -16.07 15.72 -5.92
N GLY A 183 -16.36 14.42 -5.76
CA GLY A 183 -15.73 13.57 -4.74
C GLY A 183 -16.72 12.71 -3.97
N VAL A 184 -16.35 12.33 -2.75
CA VAL A 184 -17.19 11.48 -1.89
C VAL A 184 -18.39 12.25 -1.38
N THR A 185 -19.60 11.84 -1.73
CA THR A 185 -20.85 12.48 -1.28
C THR A 185 -21.50 11.77 -0.09
N LYS A 186 -21.21 10.48 0.11
CA LYS A 186 -21.72 9.73 1.26
C LYS A 186 -20.74 8.62 1.67
N VAL A 187 -20.58 8.45 2.98
CA VAL A 187 -19.88 7.32 3.60
C VAL A 187 -20.83 6.61 4.54
N THR A 188 -20.90 5.27 4.47
CA THR A 188 -21.58 4.43 5.45
C THR A 188 -20.55 3.62 6.21
N ASP A 189 -20.46 3.81 7.52
CA ASP A 189 -19.47 3.14 8.38
C ASP A 189 -19.84 1.67 8.65
N PRO A 190 -18.96 0.88 9.30
CA PRO A 190 -19.25 -0.53 9.61
C PRO A 190 -20.48 -0.73 10.49
N SER A 191 -20.89 0.25 11.29
CA SER A 191 -22.11 0.19 12.11
C SER A 191 -23.38 0.59 11.35
N GLY A 192 -23.27 0.94 10.07
CA GLY A 192 -24.38 1.37 9.21
C GLY A 192 -24.73 2.88 9.36
N ARG A 193 -23.96 3.64 10.14
CA ARG A 193 -24.18 5.10 10.27
C ARG A 193 -23.70 5.80 9.00
N GLN A 194 -24.46 6.76 8.55
CA GLN A 194 -24.20 7.52 7.33
C GLN A 194 -23.71 8.93 7.62
N LYS A 195 -22.72 9.37 6.87
CA LYS A 195 -22.25 10.75 6.81
C LYS A 195 -22.33 11.24 5.37
N SER A 196 -23.03 12.35 5.15
CA SER A 196 -23.12 13.00 3.85
C SER A 196 -22.22 14.23 3.78
N PHE A 197 -21.73 14.53 2.59
CA PHE A 197 -20.89 15.69 2.29
C PHE A 197 -21.51 16.47 1.15
N SER A 198 -21.53 17.79 1.29
CA SER A 198 -21.84 18.75 0.23
C SER A 198 -20.61 19.60 -0.04
N TYR A 199 -20.43 20.00 -1.27
CA TYR A 199 -19.30 20.82 -1.73
C TYR A 199 -19.90 22.10 -2.35
N ASP A 200 -19.33 23.22 -1.98
CA ASP A 200 -19.70 24.54 -2.50
C ASP A 200 -18.91 24.85 -3.79
#